data_70340451224a1875344fd717bc7f40d1
#
_entry.id   70340451224a1875344fd717bc7f40d1
#
_cell.length_a   1.000
_cell.length_b   1.000
_cell.length_c   1.000
_cell.angle_alpha   90.00
_cell.angle_beta   90.00
_cell.angle_gamma   90.00
#
_symmetry.space_group_name_H-M   'P 1'
#
loop_
_entity.id
_entity.type
_entity.pdbx_description
1 polymer ?
#
loop_
_entity_poly.entity_id
_entity_poly.type
_entity_poly.pdbx_seq_one_letter_code
_entity_poly.pdbx_strand_id
1 'polypeptide(L)'
;AAFEVDSIDVNTNPLPGGYYATDVHVQQKQRGPAQAYHNVPMTLTFVDVLGNRWTHPLPVMLGPGTSTVGSAPPFIPVQALLNVDDRISEAVTTHADTLTGNGIYDLDLADFRLTVTTIPTPTPVRIEEYWVAADTYTDVPNLYKVSPDRWWRVHMNLPAGTQMTGRIRFDGRHSTAGGLDELLMQDTNGITFHEDSVLLLYRPN
;
A
#
# COMPACT_ATOMS: atom_id res chain seq x y z
N ALA A 1 -0.10 -4.68 13.99
CA ALA A 1 -0.37 -3.35 13.40
C ALA A 1 0.29 -3.24 12.05
N ALA A 2 -0.20 -2.33 11.24
CA ALA A 2 0.45 -1.85 10.03
C ALA A 2 0.71 -0.35 10.18
N PHE A 3 1.77 0.14 9.54
CA PHE A 3 2.02 1.57 9.41
C PHE A 3 1.87 1.95 7.93
N GLU A 4 1.04 2.90 7.66
CA GLU A 4 0.71 3.35 6.32
C GLU A 4 1.15 4.79 6.12
N VAL A 5 1.82 5.08 5.00
CA VAL A 5 1.98 6.46 4.54
C VAL A 5 0.67 6.91 3.93
N ASP A 6 -0.02 7.82 4.60
CA ASP A 6 -1.29 8.38 4.14
C ASP A 6 -1.08 9.38 3.01
N SER A 7 -0.17 10.35 3.22
CA SER A 7 0.18 11.35 2.23
C SER A 7 1.60 11.88 2.41
N ILE A 8 2.10 12.57 1.39
CA ILE A 8 3.33 13.35 1.43
C ILE A 8 3.07 14.77 0.96
N ASP A 9 3.52 15.75 1.74
CA ASP A 9 3.47 17.16 1.38
C ASP A 9 4.89 17.65 1.05
N VAL A 10 5.12 18.06 -0.19
CA VAL A 10 6.44 18.44 -0.69
C VAL A 10 6.49 19.92 -1.03
N ASN A 11 7.41 20.64 -0.41
CA ASN A 11 7.74 22.00 -0.85
C ASN A 11 8.71 21.91 -2.05
N THR A 12 8.22 22.26 -3.23
CA THR A 12 9.00 22.21 -4.48
C THR A 12 10.06 23.29 -4.60
N ASN A 13 10.08 24.28 -3.70
CA ASN A 13 11.15 25.27 -3.61
C ASN A 13 12.33 24.66 -2.83
N PRO A 14 13.51 24.55 -3.44
CA PRO A 14 14.63 23.89 -2.77
C PRO A 14 15.14 24.73 -1.59
N LEU A 15 15.49 24.03 -0.53
CA LEU A 15 16.26 24.56 0.57
C LEU A 15 17.73 24.78 0.14
N PRO A 16 18.53 25.56 0.91
CA PRO A 16 19.97 25.63 0.69
C PRO A 16 20.61 24.24 0.63
N GLY A 17 21.42 23.99 -0.40
CA GLY A 17 22.03 22.69 -0.65
C GLY A 17 21.23 21.74 -1.58
N GLY A 18 20.08 22.17 -2.11
CA GLY A 18 19.32 21.42 -3.08
C GLY A 18 18.41 20.33 -2.48
N TYR A 19 18.07 20.47 -1.19
CA TYR A 19 17.13 19.60 -0.48
C TYR A 19 15.70 20.13 -0.58
N TYR A 20 14.71 19.25 -0.42
CA TYR A 20 13.28 19.59 -0.50
C TYR A 20 12.58 19.27 0.81
N ALA A 21 12.04 20.29 1.48
CA ALA A 21 11.26 20.09 2.69
C ALA A 21 10.04 19.24 2.39
N THR A 22 9.89 18.15 3.14
CA THR A 22 8.84 17.15 2.91
C THR A 22 8.27 16.70 4.24
N ASP A 23 6.96 16.78 4.39
CA ASP A 23 6.22 16.20 5.51
C ASP A 23 5.55 14.90 5.06
N VAL A 24 5.77 13.84 5.81
CA VAL A 24 5.18 12.51 5.57
C VAL A 24 4.16 12.24 6.66
N HIS A 25 2.92 12.05 6.28
CA HIS A 25 1.84 11.68 7.19
C HIS A 25 1.72 10.16 7.25
N VAL A 26 1.86 9.60 8.43
CA VAL A 26 1.84 8.16 8.67
C VAL A 26 0.76 7.83 9.65
N GLN A 27 -0.07 6.84 9.33
CA GLN A 27 -1.12 6.32 10.20
C GLN A 27 -0.77 4.91 10.68
N GLN A 28 -0.94 4.67 11.98
CA GLN A 28 -0.92 3.32 12.53
C GLN A 28 -2.32 2.72 12.46
N LYS A 29 -2.45 1.59 11.76
CA LYS A 29 -3.67 0.79 11.70
C LYS A 29 -3.51 -0.53 12.45
N GLN A 30 -4.59 -0.98 13.08
CA GLN A 30 -4.57 -2.21 13.88
C GLN A 30 -5.58 -3.21 13.35
N ARG A 31 -5.23 -4.49 13.43
CA ARG A 31 -6.15 -5.57 13.19
C ARG A 31 -6.85 -5.94 14.51
N GLY A 32 -8.16 -5.74 14.55
CA GLY A 32 -8.97 -6.03 15.74
C GLY A 32 -8.66 -5.13 16.95
N PRO A 33 -9.04 -5.54 18.17
CA PRO A 33 -8.96 -4.73 19.38
C PRO A 33 -7.56 -4.69 20.03
N ALA A 34 -6.51 -4.73 19.24
CA ALA A 34 -5.14 -4.67 19.74
C ALA A 34 -4.79 -3.28 20.30
N GLN A 35 -3.82 -3.22 21.21
CA GLN A 35 -3.29 -1.94 21.69
C GLN A 35 -2.38 -1.30 20.65
N ALA A 36 -2.43 0.03 20.54
CA ALA A 36 -1.54 0.78 19.69
C ALA A 36 -0.09 0.70 20.21
N TYR A 37 0.84 0.59 19.28
CA TYR A 37 2.26 0.62 19.58
C TYR A 37 2.75 2.06 19.72
N HIS A 38 3.72 2.26 20.58
CA HIS A 38 4.38 3.54 20.84
C HIS A 38 5.86 3.46 20.51
N ASN A 39 6.41 4.56 20.02
CA ASN A 39 7.86 4.68 19.78
C ASN A 39 8.44 3.56 18.89
N VAL A 40 7.75 3.23 17.82
CA VAL A 40 8.20 2.22 16.86
C VAL A 40 9.21 2.84 15.92
N PRO A 41 10.50 2.41 15.94
CA PRO A 41 11.50 2.93 15.02
C PRO A 41 11.31 2.33 13.64
N MET A 42 11.13 3.19 12.64
CA MET A 42 11.01 2.75 11.25
C MET A 42 11.99 3.46 10.32
N THR A 43 12.47 2.76 9.31
CA THR A 43 13.18 3.40 8.21
C THR A 43 12.20 4.08 7.28
N LEU A 44 12.54 5.30 6.85
CA LEU A 44 11.76 6.09 5.89
C LEU A 44 12.62 6.30 4.64
N THR A 45 12.13 5.82 3.50
CA THR A 45 12.81 5.91 2.21
C THR A 45 11.96 6.69 1.22
N PHE A 46 12.55 7.70 0.62
CA PHE A 46 11.92 8.49 -0.45
C PHE A 46 12.34 7.97 -1.82
N VAL A 47 11.44 8.09 -2.79
CA VAL A 47 11.67 7.70 -4.18
C VAL A 47 11.25 8.86 -5.09
N ASP A 48 12.08 9.20 -6.07
CA ASP A 48 11.75 10.19 -7.10
C ASP A 48 11.07 9.57 -8.32
N VAL A 49 10.72 10.40 -9.30
CA VAL A 49 10.09 9.98 -10.56
C VAL A 49 10.95 9.04 -11.41
N LEU A 50 12.26 9.05 -11.21
CA LEU A 50 13.22 8.18 -11.92
C LEU A 50 13.51 6.88 -11.16
N GLY A 51 12.95 6.71 -9.95
CA GLY A 51 13.19 5.56 -9.08
C GLY A 51 14.46 5.68 -8.23
N ASN A 52 15.13 6.85 -8.21
CA ASN A 52 16.24 7.09 -7.28
C ASN A 52 15.72 7.06 -5.85
N ARG A 53 16.52 6.48 -4.94
CA ARG A 53 16.13 6.30 -3.54
C ARG A 53 17.04 7.07 -2.60
N TRP A 54 16.45 7.65 -1.58
CA TRP A 54 17.15 8.25 -0.46
C TRP A 54 16.47 7.87 0.85
N THR A 55 17.23 7.25 1.74
CA THR A 55 16.73 6.84 3.05
C THR A 55 17.10 7.87 4.08
N HIS A 56 16.13 8.28 4.88
CA HIS A 56 16.35 9.18 6.02
C HIS A 56 17.44 8.59 6.94
N PRO A 57 18.45 9.37 7.34
CA PRO A 57 19.65 8.83 8.02
C PRO A 57 19.36 8.22 9.39
N LEU A 58 18.28 8.62 10.04
CA LEU A 58 17.87 8.08 11.33
C LEU A 58 16.49 7.44 11.23
N PRO A 59 16.22 6.39 12.02
CA PRO A 59 14.87 5.85 12.11
C PRO A 59 13.88 6.92 12.59
N VAL A 60 12.71 6.96 11.96
CA VAL A 60 11.60 7.80 12.42
C VAL A 60 10.84 7.06 13.52
N MET A 61 10.45 7.78 14.55
CA MET A 61 9.73 7.19 15.70
C MET A 61 8.23 7.38 15.49
N LEU A 62 7.53 6.28 15.26
CA LEU A 62 6.09 6.27 15.02
C LEU A 62 5.30 5.83 16.25
N GLY A 63 4.13 6.39 16.40
CA GLY A 63 3.23 6.14 17.54
C GLY A 63 1.80 5.80 17.11
N PRO A 64 0.88 5.78 18.07
CA PRO A 64 -0.53 5.53 17.82
C PRO A 64 -1.16 6.69 17.03
N GLY A 65 -2.15 6.34 16.22
CA GLY A 65 -2.85 7.33 15.38
C GLY A 65 -2.01 7.85 14.23
N THR A 66 -2.18 9.12 13.88
CA THR A 66 -1.43 9.77 12.79
C THR A 66 -0.21 10.48 13.34
N SER A 67 0.93 10.28 12.70
CA SER A 67 2.20 10.96 12.97
C SER A 67 2.64 11.74 11.73
N THR A 68 3.18 12.95 11.92
CA THR A 68 3.82 13.71 10.84
C THR A 68 5.33 13.68 11.02
N VAL A 69 6.03 13.28 9.98
CA VAL A 69 7.50 13.17 9.96
C VAL A 69 8.07 14.16 8.97
N GLY A 70 8.72 15.21 9.49
CA GLY A 70 9.47 16.17 8.68
C GLY A 70 10.79 15.59 8.18
N SER A 71 11.13 15.81 6.93
CA SER A 71 12.36 15.36 6.29
C SER A 71 12.81 16.30 5.17
N ALA A 72 13.98 16.06 4.59
CA ALA A 72 14.50 16.85 3.49
C ALA A 72 15.34 15.97 2.53
N PRO A 73 14.70 15.23 1.63
CA PRO A 73 15.42 14.47 0.60
C PRO A 73 16.12 15.38 -0.41
N PRO A 74 17.21 14.90 -1.09
CA PRO A 74 17.98 15.67 -2.07
C PRO A 74 17.33 15.74 -3.46
N PHE A 75 16.07 15.39 -3.57
CA PHE A 75 15.25 15.45 -4.78
C PHE A 75 13.78 15.64 -4.40
N ILE A 76 12.94 15.99 -5.37
CA ILE A 76 11.49 16.04 -5.19
C ILE A 76 10.96 14.60 -5.12
N PRO A 77 10.51 14.12 -3.97
CA PRO A 77 9.96 12.78 -3.86
C PRO A 77 8.55 12.70 -4.47
N VAL A 78 8.26 11.60 -5.12
CA VAL A 78 6.91 11.22 -5.56
C VAL A 78 6.31 10.13 -4.68
N GLN A 79 7.15 9.53 -3.81
CA GLN A 79 6.76 8.43 -2.95
C GLN A 79 7.59 8.41 -1.68
N ALA A 80 6.96 8.04 -0.59
CA ALA A 80 7.61 7.69 0.68
C ALA A 80 7.25 6.25 1.06
N LEU A 81 8.24 5.48 1.45
CA LEU A 81 8.12 4.07 1.83
C LEU A 81 8.63 3.87 3.25
N LEU A 82 7.90 3.09 4.03
CA LEU A 82 8.31 2.69 5.37
C LEU A 82 8.90 1.27 5.35
N ASN A 83 9.82 1.01 6.27
CA ASN A 83 10.35 -0.31 6.59
C ASN A 83 10.82 -1.13 5.37
N VAL A 84 11.42 -0.47 4.37
CA VAL A 84 11.85 -1.09 3.09
C VAL A 84 12.87 -2.21 3.31
N ASP A 85 13.57 -2.19 4.42
CA ASP A 85 14.59 -3.15 4.82
C ASP A 85 14.06 -4.23 5.78
N ASP A 86 12.73 -4.31 5.97
CA ASP A 86 12.02 -5.31 6.78
C ASP A 86 12.60 -5.54 8.19
N ARG A 87 13.12 -4.46 8.81
CA ARG A 87 13.70 -4.53 10.17
C ARG A 87 12.68 -4.80 11.25
N ILE A 88 11.43 -4.44 11.00
CA ILE A 88 10.33 -4.61 11.93
C ILE A 88 9.27 -5.47 11.27
N SER A 89 8.80 -6.47 11.99
CA SER A 89 7.65 -7.26 11.54
C SER A 89 6.37 -6.46 11.76
N GLU A 90 5.64 -6.21 10.69
CA GLU A 90 4.35 -5.50 10.71
C GLU A 90 3.29 -6.28 9.93
N ALA A 91 2.03 -5.85 10.03
CA ALA A 91 0.91 -6.47 9.32
C ALA A 91 0.85 -5.99 7.85
N VAL A 92 1.99 -6.03 7.18
CA VAL A 92 2.16 -5.70 5.76
C VAL A 92 3.08 -6.74 5.14
N THR A 93 2.67 -7.30 4.01
CA THR A 93 3.54 -8.11 3.16
C THR A 93 3.87 -7.33 1.89
N THR A 94 5.10 -7.41 1.46
CA THR A 94 5.59 -6.63 0.33
C THR A 94 6.23 -7.52 -0.71
N HIS A 95 5.93 -7.26 -1.98
CA HIS A 95 6.68 -7.81 -3.11
C HIS A 95 7.10 -6.68 -4.04
N ALA A 96 8.38 -6.64 -4.38
CA ALA A 96 8.94 -5.68 -5.34
C ALA A 96 9.63 -6.41 -6.48
N ASP A 97 9.40 -5.96 -7.70
CA ASP A 97 9.98 -6.52 -8.92
C ASP A 97 10.21 -5.41 -9.97
N THR A 98 10.76 -5.78 -11.12
CA THR A 98 10.88 -4.89 -12.28
C THR A 98 10.17 -5.52 -13.48
N LEU A 99 9.15 -4.86 -13.99
CA LEU A 99 8.45 -5.26 -15.20
C LEU A 99 9.36 -4.96 -16.40
N THR A 100 9.95 -5.99 -16.98
CA THR A 100 10.95 -5.83 -18.06
C THR A 100 10.39 -6.02 -19.46
N GLY A 101 9.15 -6.45 -19.59
CA GLY A 101 8.49 -6.70 -20.87
C GLY A 101 7.09 -7.26 -20.71
N ASN A 102 6.51 -7.72 -21.80
CA ASN A 102 5.22 -8.40 -21.79
C ASN A 102 5.35 -9.74 -21.08
N GLY A 103 4.39 -10.10 -20.25
CA GLY A 103 4.42 -11.35 -19.50
C GLY A 103 3.51 -11.38 -18.30
N ILE A 104 3.61 -12.46 -17.56
CA ILE A 104 2.92 -12.66 -16.29
C ILE A 104 3.97 -12.50 -15.18
N TYR A 105 3.68 -11.66 -14.21
CA TYR A 105 4.49 -11.41 -13.03
C TYR A 105 3.69 -11.83 -11.81
N ASP A 106 4.13 -12.91 -11.17
CA ASP A 106 3.55 -13.40 -9.93
C ASP A 106 4.24 -12.72 -8.75
N LEU A 107 3.52 -11.84 -8.07
CA LEU A 107 3.97 -11.10 -6.90
C LEU A 107 3.44 -11.79 -5.64
N ASP A 108 3.86 -13.06 -5.48
CA ASP A 108 3.27 -14.03 -4.55
C ASP A 108 3.30 -13.62 -3.07
N LEU A 109 4.32 -12.84 -2.65
CA LEU A 109 4.39 -12.36 -1.26
C LEU A 109 3.26 -11.38 -0.90
N ALA A 110 2.65 -10.76 -1.91
CA ALA A 110 1.53 -9.83 -1.75
C ALA A 110 0.22 -10.38 -2.37
N ASP A 111 0.13 -11.68 -2.59
CA ASP A 111 -1.05 -12.34 -3.19
C ASP A 111 -1.57 -11.62 -4.45
N PHE A 112 -0.64 -11.09 -5.27
CA PHE A 112 -0.94 -10.27 -6.43
C PHE A 112 -0.31 -10.81 -7.71
N ARG A 113 -1.00 -10.67 -8.85
CA ARG A 113 -0.49 -11.03 -10.17
C ARG A 113 -0.72 -9.89 -11.15
N LEU A 114 0.30 -9.54 -11.93
CA LEU A 114 0.19 -8.65 -13.07
C LEU A 114 0.32 -9.44 -14.37
N THR A 115 -0.57 -9.15 -15.33
CA THR A 115 -0.43 -9.58 -16.72
C THR A 115 -0.16 -8.34 -17.55
N VAL A 116 1.06 -8.19 -18.02
CA VAL A 116 1.52 -7.06 -18.82
C VAL A 116 1.40 -7.42 -20.30
N THR A 117 0.60 -6.67 -21.03
CA THR A 117 0.42 -6.84 -22.48
C THR A 117 1.30 -5.86 -23.29
N THR A 118 1.59 -4.70 -22.72
CA THR A 118 2.49 -3.72 -23.31
C THR A 118 3.16 -2.92 -22.20
N ILE A 119 4.48 -2.80 -22.26
CA ILE A 119 5.28 -1.92 -21.42
C ILE A 119 6.47 -1.36 -22.23
N PRO A 120 6.53 -0.04 -22.47
CA PRO A 120 7.55 0.57 -23.34
C PRO A 120 8.96 0.52 -22.75
N THR A 121 9.10 0.60 -21.44
CA THR A 121 10.41 0.59 -20.74
C THR A 121 10.32 -0.21 -19.47
N PRO A 122 11.43 -0.82 -18.99
CA PRO A 122 11.46 -1.47 -17.69
C PRO A 122 10.98 -0.54 -16.59
N THR A 123 10.07 -1.03 -15.77
CA THR A 123 9.40 -0.23 -14.74
C THR A 123 9.41 -0.96 -13.40
N PRO A 124 9.98 -0.37 -12.35
CA PRO A 124 9.87 -0.92 -11.00
C PRO A 124 8.42 -0.95 -10.54
N VAL A 125 8.05 -2.04 -9.87
CA VAL A 125 6.77 -2.20 -9.20
C VAL A 125 7.00 -2.65 -7.77
N ARG A 126 6.22 -2.12 -6.85
CA ARG A 126 6.12 -2.59 -5.47
C ARG A 126 4.65 -2.72 -5.12
N ILE A 127 4.27 -3.88 -4.62
CA ILE A 127 2.94 -4.16 -4.09
C ILE A 127 3.08 -4.37 -2.59
N GLU A 128 2.23 -3.70 -1.84
CA GLU A 128 2.09 -3.86 -0.40
C GLU A 128 0.67 -4.38 -0.11
N GLU A 129 0.58 -5.53 0.53
CA GLU A 129 -0.67 -6.08 1.03
C GLU A 129 -0.76 -5.77 2.52
N TYR A 130 -1.75 -5.01 2.89
CA TYR A 130 -2.04 -4.61 4.27
C TYR A 130 -3.05 -5.57 4.89
N TRP A 131 -2.66 -6.23 5.98
CA TRP A 131 -3.49 -7.17 6.75
C TRP A 131 -4.30 -6.46 7.84
N VAL A 132 -4.92 -5.36 7.47
CA VAL A 132 -5.78 -4.52 8.31
C VAL A 132 -6.96 -4.03 7.49
N ALA A 133 -8.01 -3.51 8.15
CA ALA A 133 -9.16 -2.95 7.46
C ALA A 133 -8.75 -1.81 6.52
N ALA A 134 -9.35 -1.78 5.33
CA ALA A 134 -9.30 -0.63 4.46
C ALA A 134 -10.04 0.57 5.08
N ASP A 135 -9.76 1.79 4.59
CA ASP A 135 -10.53 2.95 4.99
C ASP A 135 -11.99 2.83 4.56
N THR A 136 -12.87 3.44 5.34
CA THR A 136 -14.29 3.47 5.02
C THR A 136 -14.53 4.25 3.73
N TYR A 137 -15.32 3.68 2.85
CA TYR A 137 -15.73 4.28 1.59
C TYR A 137 -17.22 4.68 1.70
N THR A 138 -17.50 5.97 1.69
CA THR A 138 -18.87 6.49 1.85
C THR A 138 -19.56 6.84 0.53
N ASP A 139 -18.80 7.01 -0.54
CA ASP A 139 -19.27 7.63 -1.78
C ASP A 139 -19.53 6.64 -2.92
N VAL A 140 -19.49 5.34 -2.67
CA VAL A 140 -19.79 4.33 -3.70
C VAL A 140 -21.23 3.86 -3.55
N PRO A 141 -22.11 4.15 -4.50
CA PRO A 141 -23.47 3.65 -4.48
C PRO A 141 -23.53 2.13 -4.45
N ASN A 142 -24.41 1.58 -3.61
CA ASN A 142 -24.59 0.13 -3.42
C ASN A 142 -23.37 -0.61 -2.84
N LEU A 143 -22.43 0.08 -2.25
CA LEU A 143 -21.37 -0.54 -1.46
C LEU A 143 -21.92 -0.89 -0.07
N TYR A 144 -22.02 -2.18 0.24
CA TYR A 144 -22.51 -2.65 1.53
C TYR A 144 -21.39 -2.84 2.55
N LYS A 145 -20.21 -3.20 2.09
CA LYS A 145 -19.10 -3.60 2.94
C LYS A 145 -17.77 -3.46 2.22
N VAL A 146 -16.77 -3.00 2.93
CA VAL A 146 -15.35 -3.02 2.50
C VAL A 146 -14.64 -4.12 3.27
N SER A 147 -13.60 -4.70 2.70
CA SER A 147 -12.84 -5.76 3.36
C SER A 147 -12.33 -5.28 4.74
N PRO A 148 -12.70 -5.96 5.83
CA PRO A 148 -12.17 -5.67 7.15
C PRO A 148 -10.80 -6.31 7.39
N ASP A 149 -10.33 -7.15 6.47
CA ASP A 149 -9.18 -8.01 6.66
C ASP A 149 -7.94 -7.51 5.94
N ARG A 150 -8.10 -7.01 4.70
CA ARG A 150 -6.95 -6.64 3.88
C ARG A 150 -7.30 -5.76 2.69
N TRP A 151 -6.26 -5.09 2.18
CA TRP A 151 -6.28 -4.28 0.98
C TRP A 151 -4.86 -4.14 0.43
N TRP A 152 -4.73 -3.64 -0.80
CA TRP A 152 -3.44 -3.52 -1.49
C TRP A 152 -3.12 -2.09 -1.87
N ARG A 153 -1.86 -1.73 -1.76
CA ARG A 153 -1.28 -0.52 -2.34
C ARG A 153 -0.31 -0.90 -3.45
N VAL A 154 -0.50 -0.28 -4.59
CA VAL A 154 0.31 -0.53 -5.79
C VAL A 154 1.15 0.70 -6.08
N HIS A 155 2.45 0.54 -6.00
CA HIS A 155 3.43 1.58 -6.28
C HIS A 155 4.10 1.30 -7.61
N MET A 156 3.78 2.09 -8.63
CA MET A 156 4.44 2.04 -9.93
C MET A 156 4.27 3.37 -10.68
N ASN A 157 5.30 3.79 -11.39
CA ASN A 157 5.22 4.94 -12.27
C ASN A 157 5.18 4.44 -13.72
N LEU A 158 3.98 4.30 -14.26
CA LEU A 158 3.76 3.66 -15.55
C LEU A 158 4.12 4.58 -16.72
N PRO A 159 4.97 4.14 -17.65
CA PRO A 159 5.17 4.84 -18.91
C PRO A 159 3.89 4.95 -19.73
N ALA A 160 3.73 6.04 -20.46
CA ALA A 160 2.59 6.21 -21.36
C ALA A 160 2.52 5.03 -22.37
N GLY A 161 1.30 4.54 -22.60
CA GLY A 161 1.06 3.39 -23.48
C GLY A 161 1.21 2.02 -22.81
N THR A 162 1.48 1.96 -21.50
CA THR A 162 1.47 0.71 -20.76
C THR A 162 0.04 0.14 -20.69
N GLN A 163 -0.07 -1.17 -20.93
CA GLN A 163 -1.32 -1.93 -20.79
C GLN A 163 -1.08 -3.16 -19.94
N MET A 164 -1.87 -3.30 -18.88
CA MET A 164 -1.80 -4.44 -17.96
C MET A 164 -3.12 -4.69 -17.25
N THR A 165 -3.25 -5.88 -16.69
CA THR A 165 -4.34 -6.24 -15.78
C THR A 165 -3.76 -6.76 -14.46
N GLY A 166 -4.34 -6.31 -13.34
CA GLY A 166 -4.04 -6.82 -12.03
C GLY A 166 -5.06 -7.87 -11.59
N ARG A 167 -4.60 -8.87 -10.83
CA ARG A 167 -5.45 -9.83 -10.13
C ARG A 167 -4.94 -9.99 -8.72
N ILE A 168 -5.85 -10.09 -7.77
CA ILE A 168 -5.57 -10.45 -6.39
C ILE A 168 -6.01 -11.89 -6.13
N ARG A 169 -5.38 -12.52 -5.17
CA ARG A 169 -5.89 -13.79 -4.63
C ARG A 169 -7.04 -13.46 -3.67
N PHE A 170 -8.21 -14.03 -3.97
CA PHE A 170 -9.39 -13.94 -3.13
C PHE A 170 -9.70 -15.32 -2.54
N ASP A 171 -9.96 -15.40 -1.25
CA ASP A 171 -10.34 -16.62 -0.56
C ASP A 171 -11.55 -16.35 0.35
N GLY A 172 -12.70 -16.20 -0.28
CA GLY A 172 -13.98 -15.89 0.35
C GLY A 172 -14.83 -17.12 0.68
N ARG A 173 -14.19 -18.22 1.12
CA ARG A 173 -14.90 -19.45 1.47
C ARG A 173 -16.03 -19.20 2.46
N HIS A 174 -17.23 -19.05 1.96
CA HIS A 174 -18.42 -18.74 2.73
C HIS A 174 -18.85 -19.85 3.70
N SER A 175 -18.54 -21.10 3.34
CA SER A 175 -19.01 -22.30 4.08
C SER A 175 -17.99 -22.90 5.05
N THR A 176 -16.76 -22.38 5.07
CA THR A 176 -15.68 -22.97 5.84
C THR A 176 -14.91 -21.88 6.58
N ALA A 177 -14.91 -21.91 7.89
CA ALA A 177 -14.12 -21.00 8.71
C ALA A 177 -12.63 -21.03 8.34
N GLY A 178 -11.98 -19.89 8.29
CA GLY A 178 -10.56 -19.74 8.06
C GLY A 178 -10.15 -19.35 6.63
N GLY A 179 -11.08 -18.92 5.78
CA GLY A 179 -10.73 -18.25 4.53
C GLY A 179 -10.13 -16.86 4.79
N LEU A 180 -9.20 -16.41 3.93
CA LEU A 180 -8.52 -15.11 4.09
C LEU A 180 -9.49 -13.93 4.06
N ASP A 181 -10.60 -14.05 3.32
CA ASP A 181 -11.62 -13.02 3.15
C ASP A 181 -12.97 -13.44 3.77
N GLU A 182 -12.95 -14.33 4.76
CA GLU A 182 -14.14 -14.87 5.41
C GLU A 182 -15.05 -13.77 5.98
N LEU A 183 -14.46 -12.76 6.65
CA LEU A 183 -15.24 -11.69 7.25
C LEU A 183 -15.92 -10.79 6.21
N LEU A 184 -15.34 -10.65 5.02
CA LEU A 184 -15.99 -9.96 3.92
C LEU A 184 -17.24 -10.70 3.44
N MET A 185 -17.20 -12.03 3.45
CA MET A 185 -18.28 -12.91 2.96
C MET A 185 -19.34 -13.24 4.01
N GLN A 186 -19.17 -12.81 5.26
CA GLN A 186 -20.18 -13.03 6.28
C GLN A 186 -21.48 -12.29 6.01
N ASP A 187 -22.60 -13.00 6.07
CA ASP A 187 -23.93 -12.41 5.92
C ASP A 187 -24.14 -11.27 6.92
N THR A 188 -24.69 -10.19 6.44
CA THR A 188 -24.90 -8.99 7.24
C THR A 188 -26.30 -8.42 6.97
N ASN A 189 -27.06 -8.14 8.01
CA ASN A 189 -28.40 -7.55 7.91
C ASN A 189 -29.39 -8.32 6.99
N GLY A 190 -29.27 -9.66 6.96
CA GLY A 190 -30.13 -10.52 6.14
C GLY A 190 -29.77 -10.54 4.66
N ILE A 191 -28.61 -9.99 4.29
CA ILE A 191 -28.04 -10.06 2.94
C ILE A 191 -27.04 -11.19 2.90
N THR A 192 -27.23 -12.14 1.99
CA THR A 192 -26.28 -13.20 1.70
C THR A 192 -25.32 -12.72 0.61
N PHE A 193 -24.02 -12.77 0.90
CA PHE A 193 -22.97 -12.40 -0.05
C PHE A 193 -22.52 -13.63 -0.85
N HIS A 194 -22.26 -13.41 -2.13
CA HIS A 194 -21.73 -14.41 -3.05
C HIS A 194 -20.43 -13.89 -3.65
N GLU A 195 -19.53 -14.79 -4.06
CA GLU A 195 -18.24 -14.41 -4.66
C GLU A 195 -18.38 -13.53 -5.90
N ASP A 196 -19.44 -13.71 -6.70
CA ASP A 196 -19.75 -12.90 -7.88
C ASP A 196 -20.24 -11.48 -7.55
N SER A 197 -20.53 -11.18 -6.28
CA SER A 197 -20.88 -9.85 -5.79
C SER A 197 -19.68 -9.07 -5.23
N VAL A 198 -18.48 -9.64 -5.23
CA VAL A 198 -17.26 -8.97 -4.79
C VAL A 198 -16.68 -8.11 -5.90
N LEU A 199 -16.39 -6.85 -5.60
CA LEU A 199 -15.79 -5.89 -6.51
C LEU A 199 -14.44 -5.44 -6.00
N LEU A 200 -13.48 -5.32 -6.92
CA LEU A 200 -12.21 -4.66 -6.65
C LEU A 200 -12.40 -3.15 -6.83
N LEU A 201 -12.31 -2.40 -5.75
CA LEU A 201 -12.33 -0.95 -5.78
C LEU A 201 -10.91 -0.42 -5.93
N TYR A 202 -10.73 0.49 -6.89
CA TYR A 202 -9.49 1.21 -7.10
C TYR A 202 -9.68 2.67 -6.66
N ARG A 203 -8.79 3.15 -5.78
CA ARG A 203 -8.68 4.56 -5.39
C ARG A 203 -7.36 5.11 -5.95
N PRO A 204 -7.38 6.03 -6.90
CA PRO A 204 -6.16 6.73 -7.31
C PRO A 204 -5.66 7.61 -6.16
N ASN A 205 -4.35 7.73 -6.03
CA ASN A 205 -3.70 8.66 -5.09
C ASN A 205 -3.81 10.09 -5.60
#